data_940fd69301ffdfe291b464ff403bd43a
#
_entry.id   940fd69301ffdfe291b464ff403bd43a
#
_cell.length_a   1.000
_cell.length_b   1.000
_cell.length_c   1.000
_cell.angle_alpha   90.00
_cell.angle_beta   90.00
_cell.angle_gamma   90.00
#
_symmetry.space_group_name_H-M   'P 1'
#
loop_
_entity.id
_entity.type
_entity.pdbx_description
1 polymer ?
#
loop_
_entity_poly.entity_id
_entity_poly.type
_entity_poly.pdbx_seq_one_letter_code
_entity_poly.pdbx_strand_id
1 'polypeptide(L)'
;PQLLQTKATYDSNKYAVIISGGGNPSVNYPRYWNDCSSIYQTLLYTYNYDSAHITVIMSDGTSSNIDRSTGDSSPLDLDGNGTNDIQFAATSNNIKTTFSNLASRLTSNDYLFIFTIDHGNYDSSGNSSLTLWNDENLYASTFAPWVNAINAKAINIVMGQCFSGGFISYFKNNPKVSISTASTKDQPSSSMSDGRYDEFVYYWTEAVTKKASSGYMVGDVNQDAFTTAHEAYDYARTHDKKNEDPQHYSSDLLSHFLALNGMRARTTSGTIAVERGETFNYSGMETINWTIPLNSPVNISIKFPTNIVYKWNCSSGNPGNFYSSSSTTASVLANSSSTSPIVITAKAD
;
A
#
# COMPACT_ATOMS: atom_id res chain seq x y z
N PRO A 1 -16.65 -40.52 6.63
CA PRO A 1 -17.25 -39.31 6.18
C PRO A 1 -16.13 -38.40 5.68
N GLN A 2 -16.06 -38.22 4.34
CA GLN A 2 -15.21 -37.21 3.72
C GLN A 2 -15.73 -35.86 4.15
N LEU A 3 -14.92 -35.09 4.87
CA LEU A 3 -15.11 -33.67 5.04
C LEU A 3 -15.04 -33.07 3.63
N LEU A 4 -16.18 -32.62 3.13
CA LEU A 4 -16.23 -31.72 1.98
C LEU A 4 -15.42 -30.49 2.36
N GLN A 5 -14.19 -30.39 1.87
CA GLN A 5 -13.47 -29.12 1.84
C GLN A 5 -14.32 -28.19 0.98
N THR A 6 -15.00 -27.25 1.61
CA THR A 6 -15.59 -26.13 0.89
C THR A 6 -14.45 -25.45 0.17
N LYS A 7 -14.49 -25.49 -1.17
CA LYS A 7 -13.54 -24.77 -2.03
C LYS A 7 -13.53 -23.31 -1.56
N ALA A 8 -12.39 -22.83 -1.09
CA ALA A 8 -12.25 -21.43 -0.70
C ALA A 8 -12.69 -20.58 -1.89
N THR A 9 -13.66 -19.71 -1.67
CA THR A 9 -14.09 -18.74 -2.70
C THR A 9 -13.09 -17.59 -2.68
N TYR A 10 -12.17 -17.58 -3.63
CA TYR A 10 -11.24 -16.46 -3.83
C TYR A 10 -11.98 -15.24 -4.38
N ASP A 11 -11.54 -14.06 -3.98
CA ASP A 11 -12.06 -12.81 -4.54
C ASP A 11 -11.50 -12.62 -5.95
N SER A 12 -12.33 -12.75 -6.95
CA SER A 12 -11.94 -12.74 -8.36
C SER A 12 -11.48 -11.37 -8.90
N ASN A 13 -11.63 -10.30 -8.11
CA ASN A 13 -11.32 -8.92 -8.50
C ASN A 13 -10.05 -8.36 -7.83
N LYS A 14 -9.25 -9.20 -7.18
CA LYS A 14 -7.97 -8.81 -6.58
C LYS A 14 -6.80 -9.38 -7.38
N TYR A 15 -5.87 -8.51 -7.73
CA TYR A 15 -4.68 -8.83 -8.51
C TYR A 15 -3.45 -8.30 -7.81
N ALA A 16 -2.30 -8.97 -7.98
CA ALA A 16 -1.04 -8.52 -7.44
C ALA A 16 0.13 -8.75 -8.41
N VAL A 17 1.13 -7.87 -8.31
CA VAL A 17 2.43 -8.04 -8.95
C VAL A 17 3.49 -7.86 -7.87
N ILE A 18 4.34 -8.87 -7.71
CA ILE A 18 5.49 -8.88 -6.80
C ILE A 18 6.74 -8.84 -7.66
N ILE A 19 7.62 -7.86 -7.44
CA ILE A 19 8.83 -7.65 -8.22
C ILE A 19 10.04 -7.59 -7.28
N SER A 20 11.01 -8.49 -7.47
CA SER A 20 12.34 -8.39 -6.90
C SER A 20 13.38 -8.46 -8.00
N GLY A 21 14.18 -7.41 -8.13
CA GLY A 21 15.10 -7.27 -9.25
C GLY A 21 16.24 -8.27 -9.24
N GLY A 22 16.87 -8.48 -8.09
CA GLY A 22 18.01 -9.36 -7.88
C GLY A 22 19.36 -8.76 -8.28
N GLY A 23 19.40 -7.74 -9.13
CA GLY A 23 20.65 -7.17 -9.64
C GLY A 23 21.49 -8.23 -10.37
N ASN A 24 22.41 -8.86 -9.63
CA ASN A 24 23.21 -9.99 -10.08
C ASN A 24 23.47 -10.94 -8.89
N PRO A 25 24.03 -12.15 -9.12
CA PRO A 25 24.21 -13.14 -8.03
C PRO A 25 25.00 -12.64 -6.82
N SER A 26 25.89 -11.67 -6.96
CA SER A 26 26.72 -11.19 -5.85
C SER A 26 25.98 -10.23 -4.91
N VAL A 27 24.89 -9.61 -5.36
CA VAL A 27 24.13 -8.60 -4.64
C VAL A 27 22.67 -8.97 -4.41
N ASN A 28 22.20 -10.06 -4.97
CA ASN A 28 20.86 -10.59 -4.71
C ASN A 28 20.82 -11.25 -3.33
N TYR A 29 20.44 -10.50 -2.31
CA TYR A 29 20.44 -10.96 -0.94
C TYR A 29 19.21 -11.81 -0.60
N PRO A 30 19.35 -12.86 0.24
CA PRO A 30 18.22 -13.71 0.64
C PRO A 30 17.03 -12.96 1.24
N ARG A 31 17.27 -11.79 1.85
CA ARG A 31 16.18 -10.98 2.44
C ARG A 31 15.14 -10.55 1.41
N TYR A 32 15.55 -10.27 0.17
CA TYR A 32 14.61 -9.87 -0.89
C TYR A 32 13.63 -11.00 -1.23
N TRP A 33 14.15 -12.23 -1.27
CA TRP A 33 13.31 -13.41 -1.39
C TRP A 33 12.36 -13.57 -0.18
N ASN A 34 12.88 -13.37 1.04
CA ASN A 34 12.09 -13.47 2.27
C ASN A 34 10.95 -12.44 2.30
N ASP A 35 11.22 -11.21 1.89
CA ASP A 35 10.21 -10.15 1.77
C ASP A 35 9.12 -10.54 0.77
N CYS A 36 9.50 -10.98 -0.43
CA CYS A 36 8.56 -11.45 -1.45
C CYS A 36 7.72 -12.64 -0.97
N SER A 37 8.35 -13.63 -0.32
CA SER A 37 7.67 -14.80 0.25
C SER A 37 6.66 -14.39 1.31
N SER A 38 7.02 -13.48 2.23
CA SER A 38 6.11 -12.96 3.26
C SER A 38 4.91 -12.24 2.65
N ILE A 39 5.13 -11.40 1.64
CA ILE A 39 4.05 -10.69 0.93
C ILE A 39 3.17 -11.69 0.17
N TYR A 40 3.75 -12.64 -0.55
CA TYR A 40 3.00 -13.67 -1.30
C TYR A 40 2.08 -14.47 -0.38
N GLN A 41 2.63 -14.99 0.72
CA GLN A 41 1.86 -15.73 1.73
C GLN A 41 0.78 -14.87 2.39
N THR A 42 1.07 -13.59 2.65
CA THR A 42 0.10 -12.63 3.16
C THR A 42 -1.10 -12.49 2.23
N LEU A 43 -0.85 -12.31 0.95
CA LEU A 43 -1.92 -12.18 -0.05
C LEU A 43 -2.79 -13.43 -0.12
N LEU A 44 -2.17 -14.62 -0.16
CA LEU A 44 -2.89 -15.88 -0.24
C LEU A 44 -3.67 -16.20 1.03
N TYR A 45 -2.97 -16.27 2.17
CA TYR A 45 -3.49 -16.89 3.38
C TYR A 45 -4.22 -15.94 4.31
N THR A 46 -3.87 -14.65 4.26
CA THR A 46 -4.53 -13.64 5.08
C THR A 46 -5.64 -12.93 4.32
N TYR A 47 -5.39 -12.62 3.03
CA TYR A 47 -6.29 -11.80 2.23
C TYR A 47 -7.02 -12.55 1.12
N ASN A 48 -6.84 -13.86 1.04
CA ASN A 48 -7.58 -14.76 0.15
C ASN A 48 -7.51 -14.39 -1.34
N TYR A 49 -6.32 -13.96 -1.80
CA TYR A 49 -6.06 -13.78 -3.23
C TYR A 49 -6.05 -15.12 -3.94
N ASP A 50 -6.50 -15.15 -5.19
CA ASP A 50 -6.26 -16.28 -6.08
C ASP A 50 -4.80 -16.27 -6.54
N SER A 51 -4.06 -17.38 -6.37
CA SER A 51 -2.68 -17.49 -6.85
C SER A 51 -2.56 -17.22 -8.36
N ALA A 52 -3.59 -17.53 -9.14
CA ALA A 52 -3.66 -17.20 -10.57
C ALA A 52 -3.75 -15.69 -10.86
N HIS A 53 -4.02 -14.88 -9.84
CA HIS A 53 -4.07 -13.42 -9.93
C HIS A 53 -2.83 -12.75 -9.33
N ILE A 54 -1.87 -13.51 -8.83
CA ILE A 54 -0.59 -13.00 -8.34
C ILE A 54 0.49 -13.32 -9.37
N THR A 55 1.14 -12.28 -9.89
CA THR A 55 2.30 -12.45 -10.77
C THR A 55 3.56 -12.13 -10.00
N VAL A 56 4.50 -13.10 -9.96
CA VAL A 56 5.81 -12.93 -9.33
C VAL A 56 6.90 -12.86 -10.41
N ILE A 57 7.66 -11.77 -10.37
CA ILE A 57 8.75 -11.46 -11.29
C ILE A 57 10.00 -11.29 -10.44
N MET A 58 10.94 -12.23 -10.49
CA MET A 58 12.06 -12.25 -9.55
C MET A 58 13.36 -12.71 -10.22
N SER A 59 14.44 -11.99 -9.95
CA SER A 59 15.82 -12.37 -10.32
C SER A 59 15.93 -12.90 -11.74
N ASP A 60 16.51 -14.08 -11.95
CA ASP A 60 16.61 -14.75 -13.26
C ASP A 60 15.37 -15.58 -13.64
N GLY A 61 14.29 -15.46 -12.85
CA GLY A 61 13.01 -16.14 -13.10
C GLY A 61 13.03 -17.60 -12.71
N THR A 62 12.71 -18.47 -13.65
CA THR A 62 12.60 -19.92 -13.43
C THR A 62 13.92 -20.66 -13.72
N SER A 63 15.02 -19.96 -13.88
CA SER A 63 16.35 -20.54 -14.12
C SER A 63 16.81 -21.30 -12.87
N SER A 64 17.53 -22.38 -13.05
CA SER A 64 18.18 -23.13 -11.97
C SER A 64 19.62 -22.70 -11.70
N ASN A 65 20.08 -21.63 -12.36
CA ASN A 65 21.41 -21.08 -12.15
C ASN A 65 21.51 -20.46 -10.75
N ILE A 66 22.75 -20.27 -10.30
CA ILE A 66 23.01 -19.51 -9.07
C ILE A 66 22.61 -18.06 -9.31
N ASP A 67 21.67 -17.58 -8.53
CA ASP A 67 21.18 -16.21 -8.62
C ASP A 67 21.21 -15.46 -7.29
N ARG A 68 21.59 -16.10 -6.16
CA ARG A 68 21.70 -15.49 -4.84
C ARG A 68 23.14 -15.33 -4.36
N SER A 69 23.36 -14.33 -3.51
CA SER A 69 24.66 -14.02 -2.90
C SER A 69 25.19 -15.13 -1.96
N THR A 70 24.34 -16.07 -1.59
CA THR A 70 24.68 -17.27 -0.82
C THR A 70 25.26 -18.38 -1.68
N GLY A 71 25.27 -18.25 -2.99
CA GLY A 71 25.85 -19.24 -3.92
C GLY A 71 24.87 -20.37 -4.29
N ASP A 72 23.58 -20.13 -4.17
CA ASP A 72 22.51 -21.04 -4.54
C ASP A 72 21.46 -20.34 -5.45
N SER A 73 20.53 -21.10 -6.00
CA SER A 73 19.40 -20.58 -6.76
C SER A 73 18.26 -20.21 -5.81
N SER A 74 17.52 -19.12 -6.13
CA SER A 74 16.30 -18.76 -5.42
C SER A 74 15.28 -19.87 -5.49
N PRO A 75 14.68 -20.29 -4.34
CA PRO A 75 13.57 -21.22 -4.36
C PRO A 75 12.40 -20.64 -5.16
N LEU A 76 11.85 -21.44 -6.09
CA LEU A 76 10.75 -20.98 -6.94
C LEU A 76 9.39 -20.99 -6.23
N ASP A 77 9.28 -21.77 -5.16
CA ASP A 77 8.10 -21.94 -4.31
C ASP A 77 8.21 -20.98 -3.12
N LEU A 78 7.37 -19.94 -3.10
CA LEU A 78 7.43 -18.89 -2.08
C LEU A 78 6.64 -19.23 -0.81
N ASP A 79 5.75 -20.23 -0.85
CA ASP A 79 4.90 -20.58 0.28
C ASP A 79 5.11 -22.01 0.81
N GLY A 80 5.98 -22.78 0.16
CA GLY A 80 6.34 -24.13 0.58
C GLY A 80 5.28 -25.20 0.25
N ASN A 81 4.37 -24.91 -0.68
CA ASN A 81 3.30 -25.83 -1.06
C ASN A 81 3.69 -26.88 -2.11
N GLY A 82 4.90 -26.80 -2.66
CA GLY A 82 5.43 -27.67 -3.71
C GLY A 82 5.13 -27.21 -5.14
N THR A 83 4.53 -26.05 -5.30
CA THR A 83 4.23 -25.44 -6.61
C THR A 83 5.12 -24.22 -6.82
N ASN A 84 5.65 -24.05 -8.01
CA ASN A 84 6.44 -22.87 -8.34
C ASN A 84 5.56 -21.62 -8.46
N ASP A 85 5.93 -20.53 -7.78
CA ASP A 85 5.22 -19.27 -7.76
C ASP A 85 5.91 -18.21 -8.62
N ILE A 86 7.24 -18.27 -8.77
CA ILE A 86 7.99 -17.37 -9.63
C ILE A 86 7.71 -17.70 -11.10
N GLN A 87 7.20 -16.72 -11.85
CA GLN A 87 6.83 -16.93 -13.26
C GLN A 87 7.84 -16.35 -14.24
N PHE A 88 8.46 -15.22 -13.93
CA PHE A 88 9.29 -14.48 -14.88
C PHE A 88 10.58 -13.93 -14.27
N ALA A 89 11.61 -13.81 -15.09
CA ALA A 89 12.80 -13.05 -14.72
C ALA A 89 12.48 -11.56 -14.62
N ALA A 90 13.16 -10.88 -13.70
CA ALA A 90 12.98 -9.46 -13.42
C ALA A 90 13.69 -8.60 -14.47
N THR A 91 13.13 -8.56 -15.65
CA THR A 91 13.56 -7.71 -16.76
C THR A 91 12.51 -6.64 -17.05
N SER A 92 12.93 -5.50 -17.56
CA SER A 92 12.03 -4.40 -17.96
C SER A 92 10.96 -4.88 -18.96
N ASN A 93 11.35 -5.78 -19.88
CA ASN A 93 10.43 -6.33 -20.88
C ASN A 93 9.33 -7.21 -20.25
N ASN A 94 9.67 -8.09 -19.31
CA ASN A 94 8.68 -8.94 -18.62
C ASN A 94 7.73 -8.10 -17.77
N ILE A 95 8.28 -7.09 -17.06
CA ILE A 95 7.48 -6.16 -16.27
C ILE A 95 6.53 -5.39 -17.19
N LYS A 96 7.03 -4.78 -18.27
CA LYS A 96 6.21 -4.06 -19.26
C LYS A 96 5.10 -4.94 -19.82
N THR A 97 5.41 -6.18 -20.20
CA THR A 97 4.43 -7.13 -20.74
C THR A 97 3.36 -7.46 -19.71
N THR A 98 3.74 -7.70 -18.46
CA THR A 98 2.81 -7.95 -17.36
C THR A 98 1.86 -6.78 -17.15
N PHE A 99 2.38 -5.55 -17.06
CA PHE A 99 1.54 -4.36 -16.88
C PHE A 99 0.67 -4.07 -18.11
N SER A 100 1.15 -4.33 -19.32
CA SER A 100 0.34 -4.20 -20.54
C SER A 100 -0.84 -5.19 -20.54
N ASN A 101 -0.60 -6.43 -20.12
CA ASN A 101 -1.64 -7.45 -19.99
C ASN A 101 -2.65 -7.06 -18.91
N LEU A 102 -2.21 -6.54 -17.76
CA LEU A 102 -3.11 -6.05 -16.71
C LEU A 102 -3.92 -4.83 -17.20
N ALA A 103 -3.32 -3.91 -17.94
CA ALA A 103 -4.01 -2.75 -18.50
C ALA A 103 -5.12 -3.14 -19.49
N SER A 104 -4.94 -4.23 -20.22
CA SER A 104 -5.96 -4.75 -21.14
C SER A 104 -7.08 -5.56 -20.44
N ARG A 105 -6.83 -6.06 -19.23
CA ARG A 105 -7.71 -7.01 -18.54
C ARG A 105 -8.45 -6.40 -17.35
N LEU A 106 -7.79 -5.53 -16.56
CA LEU A 106 -8.38 -4.96 -15.37
C LEU A 106 -9.38 -3.85 -15.71
N THR A 107 -10.43 -3.78 -14.89
CA THR A 107 -11.53 -2.83 -15.00
C THR A 107 -11.65 -1.99 -13.74
N SER A 108 -12.53 -1.00 -13.76
CA SER A 108 -12.86 -0.17 -12.57
C SER A 108 -13.51 -0.94 -11.42
N ASN A 109 -13.67 -2.26 -11.50
CA ASN A 109 -14.12 -3.11 -10.41
C ASN A 109 -12.97 -3.85 -9.73
N ASP A 110 -11.77 -3.82 -10.32
CA ASP A 110 -10.63 -4.62 -9.88
C ASP A 110 -9.67 -3.80 -9.03
N TYR A 111 -9.00 -4.47 -8.10
CA TYR A 111 -7.94 -3.91 -7.24
C TYR A 111 -6.60 -4.47 -7.66
N LEU A 112 -5.59 -3.63 -7.63
CA LEU A 112 -4.21 -4.04 -7.91
C LEU A 112 -3.29 -3.70 -6.74
N PHE A 113 -2.57 -4.70 -6.25
CA PHE A 113 -1.47 -4.53 -5.33
C PHE A 113 -0.15 -4.67 -6.08
N ILE A 114 0.80 -3.78 -5.86
CA ILE A 114 2.14 -3.82 -6.44
C ILE A 114 3.15 -3.75 -5.30
N PHE A 115 4.02 -4.74 -5.24
CA PHE A 115 5.13 -4.77 -4.31
C PHE A 115 6.46 -4.80 -5.08
N THR A 116 7.41 -3.96 -4.66
CA THR A 116 8.77 -3.96 -5.23
C THR A 116 9.81 -3.94 -4.12
N ILE A 117 10.84 -4.75 -4.27
CA ILE A 117 11.99 -4.82 -3.39
C ILE A 117 13.25 -5.12 -4.20
N ASP A 118 14.37 -4.63 -3.81
CA ASP A 118 15.73 -4.91 -4.23
C ASP A 118 16.63 -3.70 -3.96
N HIS A 119 17.76 -3.61 -4.67
CA HIS A 119 18.51 -2.37 -4.76
C HIS A 119 17.73 -1.29 -5.52
N GLY A 120 17.84 -0.08 -5.05
CA GLY A 120 17.40 1.12 -5.75
C GLY A 120 18.58 2.01 -6.08
N ASN A 121 18.43 2.80 -7.14
CA ASN A 121 19.43 3.73 -7.61
C ASN A 121 18.77 5.02 -8.13
N TYR A 122 19.55 5.98 -8.60
CA TYR A 122 19.09 7.17 -9.31
C TYR A 122 20.11 7.62 -10.36
N ASP A 123 19.62 8.25 -11.41
CA ASP A 123 20.49 8.81 -12.44
C ASP A 123 21.01 10.21 -12.07
N SER A 124 21.86 10.78 -12.91
CA SER A 124 22.42 12.12 -12.71
C SER A 124 21.38 13.25 -12.69
N SER A 125 20.15 12.98 -13.14
CA SER A 125 19.01 13.90 -13.08
C SER A 125 18.14 13.70 -11.82
N GLY A 126 18.53 12.73 -10.95
CA GLY A 126 17.78 12.40 -9.73
C GLY A 126 16.52 11.55 -9.98
N ASN A 127 16.41 10.89 -11.13
CA ASN A 127 15.32 9.99 -11.44
C ASN A 127 15.58 8.63 -10.81
N SER A 128 14.79 8.26 -9.80
CA SER A 128 14.95 7.00 -9.05
C SER A 128 14.65 5.78 -9.92
N SER A 129 15.29 4.66 -9.61
CA SER A 129 15.10 3.38 -10.28
C SER A 129 15.07 2.21 -9.32
N LEU A 130 14.43 1.12 -9.75
CA LEU A 130 14.57 -0.22 -9.20
C LEU A 130 15.64 -0.94 -10.03
N THR A 131 16.61 -1.56 -9.38
CA THR A 131 17.63 -2.39 -10.03
C THR A 131 17.01 -3.76 -10.35
N LEU A 132 17.02 -4.15 -11.60
CA LEU A 132 16.51 -5.42 -12.10
C LEU A 132 17.65 -6.41 -12.35
N TRP A 133 17.32 -7.63 -12.77
CA TRP A 133 18.29 -8.66 -13.13
C TRP A 133 19.28 -8.20 -14.20
N ASN A 134 20.53 -8.63 -14.10
CA ASN A 134 21.67 -8.17 -14.89
C ASN A 134 21.96 -6.67 -14.75
N ASP A 135 21.72 -6.11 -13.57
CA ASP A 135 21.96 -4.70 -13.23
C ASP A 135 21.20 -3.71 -14.14
N GLU A 136 20.10 -4.14 -14.76
CA GLU A 136 19.22 -3.26 -15.51
C GLU A 136 18.52 -2.29 -14.55
N ASN A 137 18.38 -1.01 -14.92
CA ASN A 137 17.67 -0.01 -14.12
C ASN A 137 16.29 0.28 -14.70
N LEU A 138 15.23 0.00 -13.93
CA LEU A 138 13.86 0.41 -14.24
C LEU A 138 13.57 1.75 -13.58
N TYR A 139 13.69 2.82 -14.34
CA TYR A 139 13.44 4.18 -13.84
C TYR A 139 11.96 4.44 -13.57
N ALA A 140 11.70 5.29 -12.57
CA ALA A 140 10.34 5.73 -12.20
C ALA A 140 9.58 6.34 -13.39
N SER A 141 10.29 7.11 -14.23
CA SER A 141 9.73 7.72 -15.45
C SER A 141 9.28 6.70 -16.51
N THR A 142 9.84 5.48 -16.49
CA THR A 142 9.48 4.37 -17.38
C THR A 142 8.38 3.50 -16.76
N PHE A 143 8.49 3.21 -15.46
CA PHE A 143 7.56 2.33 -14.75
C PHE A 143 6.18 2.97 -14.57
N ALA A 144 6.14 4.21 -14.11
CA ALA A 144 4.87 4.86 -13.75
C ALA A 144 3.87 4.98 -14.91
N PRO A 145 4.25 5.27 -16.17
CA PRO A 145 3.32 5.22 -17.31
C PRO A 145 2.64 3.87 -17.50
N TRP A 146 3.33 2.75 -17.25
CA TRP A 146 2.73 1.41 -17.38
C TRP A 146 1.67 1.17 -16.30
N VAL A 147 1.95 1.58 -15.06
CA VAL A 147 0.99 1.49 -13.95
C VAL A 147 -0.18 2.44 -14.17
N ASN A 148 0.08 3.68 -14.57
CA ASN A 148 -0.96 4.69 -14.80
C ASN A 148 -1.92 4.35 -15.95
N ALA A 149 -1.54 3.46 -16.86
CA ALA A 149 -2.39 2.97 -17.93
C ALA A 149 -3.45 1.96 -17.45
N ILE A 150 -3.33 1.43 -16.22
CA ILE A 150 -4.23 0.39 -15.70
C ILE A 150 -5.53 1.03 -15.19
N ASN A 151 -6.66 0.55 -15.70
CA ASN A 151 -7.98 1.01 -15.29
C ASN A 151 -8.53 0.22 -14.09
N ALA A 152 -7.73 0.05 -13.02
CA ALA A 152 -8.22 -0.53 -11.78
C ALA A 152 -9.10 0.46 -11.00
N LYS A 153 -9.88 -0.05 -10.05
CA LYS A 153 -10.64 0.74 -9.07
C LYS A 153 -9.70 1.49 -8.12
N ALA A 154 -8.69 0.77 -7.63
CA ALA A 154 -7.61 1.33 -6.83
C ALA A 154 -6.34 0.50 -7.00
N ILE A 155 -5.20 1.16 -6.86
CA ILE A 155 -3.86 0.57 -6.96
C ILE A 155 -3.11 0.91 -5.68
N ASN A 156 -2.68 -0.12 -4.93
CA ASN A 156 -1.85 0.03 -3.75
C ASN A 156 -0.41 -0.39 -4.08
N ILE A 157 0.54 0.51 -3.91
CA ILE A 157 1.96 0.29 -4.23
C ILE A 157 2.78 0.35 -2.94
N VAL A 158 3.63 -0.65 -2.73
CA VAL A 158 4.61 -0.69 -1.63
C VAL A 158 5.98 -0.93 -2.22
N MET A 159 6.91 -0.02 -1.95
CA MET A 159 8.27 -0.04 -2.50
C MET A 159 9.30 -0.05 -1.38
N GLY A 160 10.06 -1.15 -1.25
CA GLY A 160 11.08 -1.33 -0.22
C GLY A 160 12.49 -0.91 -0.62
N GLN A 161 12.79 -0.67 -1.90
CA GLN A 161 14.14 -0.36 -2.38
C GLN A 161 14.62 1.04 -1.97
N CYS A 162 15.94 1.21 -1.97
CA CYS A 162 16.60 2.52 -1.79
C CYS A 162 16.03 3.58 -2.76
N PHE A 163 15.97 4.84 -2.33
CA PHE A 163 15.53 5.99 -3.14
C PHE A 163 14.10 5.88 -3.68
N SER A 164 13.30 4.98 -3.11
CA SER A 164 11.94 4.66 -3.58
C SER A 164 10.99 5.86 -3.55
N GLY A 165 11.19 6.82 -2.66
CA GLY A 165 10.39 8.05 -2.60
C GLY A 165 10.38 8.87 -3.88
N GLY A 166 11.37 8.72 -4.76
CA GLY A 166 11.39 9.38 -6.07
C GLY A 166 10.29 8.90 -7.03
N PHE A 167 9.71 7.73 -6.80
CA PHE A 167 8.58 7.24 -7.59
C PHE A 167 7.29 7.99 -7.29
N ILE A 168 7.11 8.53 -6.08
CA ILE A 168 5.88 9.18 -5.63
C ILE A 168 5.44 10.30 -6.59
N SER A 169 6.36 11.13 -7.06
CA SER A 169 6.05 12.28 -7.91
C SER A 169 5.35 11.90 -9.22
N TYR A 170 5.58 10.71 -9.72
CA TYR A 170 4.99 10.19 -10.96
C TYR A 170 3.56 9.68 -10.81
N PHE A 171 3.09 9.51 -9.57
CA PHE A 171 1.74 9.02 -9.27
C PHE A 171 0.80 10.12 -8.73
N LYS A 172 1.30 11.33 -8.46
CA LYS A 172 0.51 12.42 -7.87
C LYS A 172 -0.73 12.82 -8.67
N ASN A 173 -0.74 12.56 -9.97
CA ASN A 173 -1.88 12.88 -10.84
C ASN A 173 -2.85 11.69 -11.05
N ASN A 174 -2.59 10.54 -10.43
CA ASN A 174 -3.47 9.39 -10.52
C ASN A 174 -4.27 9.24 -9.22
N PRO A 175 -5.58 9.59 -9.21
CA PRO A 175 -6.41 9.53 -8.01
C PRO A 175 -6.69 8.11 -7.53
N LYS A 176 -6.29 7.09 -8.30
CA LYS A 176 -6.50 5.67 -7.97
C LYS A 176 -5.30 5.03 -7.29
N VAL A 177 -4.18 5.77 -7.11
CA VAL A 177 -2.94 5.23 -6.56
C VAL A 177 -2.74 5.68 -5.12
N SER A 178 -2.46 4.69 -4.27
CA SER A 178 -1.83 4.84 -2.96
C SER A 178 -0.43 4.24 -3.03
N ILE A 179 0.59 4.97 -2.61
CA ILE A 179 1.98 4.51 -2.65
C ILE A 179 2.68 4.76 -1.32
N SER A 180 3.32 3.72 -0.79
CA SER A 180 4.20 3.75 0.38
C SER A 180 5.61 3.34 -0.03
N THR A 181 6.61 4.05 0.46
CA THR A 181 8.01 3.81 0.12
C THR A 181 8.88 3.75 1.37
N ALA A 182 9.90 2.90 1.38
CA ALA A 182 10.79 2.72 2.53
C ALA A 182 11.66 3.94 2.82
N SER A 183 11.96 4.76 1.83
CA SER A 183 12.88 5.88 1.98
C SER A 183 12.48 7.07 1.11
N THR A 184 13.09 8.22 1.37
CA THR A 184 12.98 9.39 0.48
C THR A 184 13.68 9.14 -0.86
N LYS A 185 13.53 10.08 -1.80
CA LYS A 185 14.26 10.04 -3.08
C LYS A 185 15.79 10.19 -2.93
N ASP A 186 16.27 10.66 -1.78
CA ASP A 186 17.67 11.00 -1.52
C ASP A 186 18.32 10.06 -0.48
N GLN A 187 17.60 9.01 -0.04
CA GLN A 187 18.06 8.11 1.03
C GLN A 187 18.05 6.64 0.59
N PRO A 188 19.02 5.84 1.05
CA PRO A 188 18.92 4.39 0.98
C PRO A 188 17.84 3.87 1.94
N SER A 189 17.29 2.70 1.64
CA SER A 189 16.55 1.86 2.58
C SER A 189 17.50 0.93 3.34
N SER A 190 17.02 0.31 4.41
CA SER A 190 17.83 -0.46 5.35
C SER A 190 17.26 -1.84 5.60
N SER A 191 18.13 -2.82 5.79
CA SER A 191 17.73 -4.13 6.29
C SER A 191 17.59 -4.13 7.82
N MET A 192 16.79 -5.06 8.34
CA MET A 192 16.78 -5.39 9.76
C MET A 192 18.18 -5.77 10.27
N SER A 193 18.40 -5.63 11.57
CA SER A 193 19.71 -5.89 12.17
C SER A 193 20.19 -7.34 12.03
N ASP A 194 19.27 -8.28 11.86
CA ASP A 194 19.59 -9.70 11.60
C ASP A 194 19.77 -10.01 10.09
N GLY A 195 19.54 -9.01 9.23
CA GLY A 195 19.71 -9.11 7.78
C GLY A 195 18.69 -10.00 7.05
N ARG A 196 17.63 -10.45 7.73
CA ARG A 196 16.67 -11.40 7.16
C ARG A 196 15.55 -10.75 6.32
N TYR A 197 15.25 -9.49 6.57
CA TYR A 197 14.22 -8.70 5.91
C TYR A 197 14.68 -7.26 5.73
N ASP A 198 14.04 -6.51 4.86
CA ASP A 198 14.16 -5.05 4.85
C ASP A 198 13.21 -4.45 5.90
N GLU A 199 13.67 -3.43 6.67
CA GLU A 199 13.03 -3.03 7.93
C GLU A 199 11.64 -2.46 7.70
N PHE A 200 11.48 -1.51 6.79
CA PHE A 200 10.18 -0.95 6.45
C PHE A 200 9.20 -2.03 5.96
N VAL A 201 9.66 -2.93 5.07
CA VAL A 201 8.84 -4.02 4.50
C VAL A 201 8.39 -5.00 5.58
N TYR A 202 9.30 -5.36 6.49
CA TYR A 202 8.98 -6.23 7.61
C TYR A 202 7.83 -5.66 8.45
N TYR A 203 7.92 -4.41 8.88
CA TYR A 203 6.89 -3.79 9.71
C TYR A 203 5.60 -3.50 8.95
N TRP A 204 5.69 -3.18 7.66
CA TRP A 204 4.50 -3.05 6.82
C TRP A 204 3.75 -4.39 6.71
N THR A 205 4.48 -5.47 6.51
CA THR A 205 3.91 -6.83 6.45
C THR A 205 3.36 -7.25 7.82
N GLU A 206 4.09 -6.96 8.91
CA GLU A 206 3.62 -7.22 10.27
C GLU A 206 2.29 -6.50 10.55
N ALA A 207 2.15 -5.24 10.12
CA ALA A 207 0.93 -4.47 10.30
C ALA A 207 -0.32 -5.15 9.74
N VAL A 208 -0.18 -5.82 8.60
CA VAL A 208 -1.30 -6.44 7.87
C VAL A 208 -1.46 -7.95 8.15
N THR A 209 -0.55 -8.57 8.90
CA THR A 209 -0.58 -10.04 9.16
C THR A 209 -0.67 -10.40 10.62
N LYS A 210 0.03 -9.67 11.49
CA LYS A 210 0.14 -10.02 12.90
C LYS A 210 -1.09 -9.55 13.66
N LYS A 211 -1.72 -10.51 14.36
CA LYS A 211 -2.85 -10.19 15.24
C LYS A 211 -2.38 -9.73 16.62
N ALA A 212 -2.98 -8.67 17.12
CA ALA A 212 -2.86 -8.25 18.50
C ALA A 212 -3.71 -9.15 19.42
N SER A 213 -3.54 -9.02 20.74
CA SER A 213 -4.37 -9.74 21.73
C SER A 213 -5.88 -9.44 21.62
N SER A 214 -6.23 -8.30 21.02
CA SER A 214 -7.61 -7.92 20.68
C SER A 214 -8.23 -8.76 19.56
N GLY A 215 -7.41 -9.52 18.80
CA GLY A 215 -7.82 -10.29 17.62
C GLY A 215 -7.76 -9.52 16.31
N TYR A 216 -7.60 -8.19 16.35
CA TYR A 216 -7.37 -7.34 15.18
C TYR A 216 -5.91 -7.38 14.74
N MET A 217 -5.62 -7.00 13.49
CA MET A 217 -4.25 -6.82 13.03
C MET A 217 -3.56 -5.71 13.84
N VAL A 218 -2.25 -5.79 14.05
CA VAL A 218 -1.52 -4.78 14.82
C VAL A 218 -1.53 -3.41 14.14
N GLY A 219 -1.67 -3.36 12.81
CA GLY A 219 -1.84 -2.14 12.05
C GLY A 219 -3.27 -1.58 12.08
N ASP A 220 -4.27 -2.37 12.44
CA ASP A 220 -5.68 -1.93 12.54
C ASP A 220 -5.89 -1.15 13.85
N VAL A 221 -5.50 0.12 13.83
CA VAL A 221 -5.48 0.98 15.02
C VAL A 221 -6.88 1.30 15.52
N ASN A 222 -7.83 1.42 14.61
CA ASN A 222 -9.22 1.76 14.93
C ASN A 222 -10.10 0.53 15.21
N GLN A 223 -9.55 -0.68 15.05
CA GLN A 223 -10.17 -1.98 15.30
C GLN A 223 -11.48 -2.22 14.51
N ASP A 224 -11.47 -1.81 13.25
CA ASP A 224 -12.62 -1.96 12.37
C ASP A 224 -12.53 -3.19 11.43
N ALA A 225 -11.54 -4.05 11.66
CA ALA A 225 -11.22 -5.24 10.89
C ALA A 225 -10.62 -4.97 9.48
N PHE A 226 -10.22 -3.73 9.22
CA PHE A 226 -9.50 -3.34 8.02
C PHE A 226 -8.17 -2.70 8.42
N THR A 227 -7.06 -3.25 7.95
CA THR A 227 -5.79 -2.54 8.00
C THR A 227 -5.62 -1.81 6.66
N THR A 228 -5.88 -0.53 6.67
CA THR A 228 -5.79 0.30 5.48
C THR A 228 -4.33 0.54 5.06
N ALA A 229 -4.10 0.97 3.83
CA ALA A 229 -2.76 1.28 3.34
C ALA A 229 -2.08 2.39 4.16
N HIS A 230 -2.87 3.35 4.66
CA HIS A 230 -2.38 4.40 5.54
C HIS A 230 -1.98 3.84 6.92
N GLU A 231 -2.81 3.02 7.55
CA GLU A 231 -2.52 2.41 8.85
C GLU A 231 -1.31 1.48 8.78
N ALA A 232 -1.18 0.68 7.70
CA ALA A 232 -0.01 -0.17 7.50
C ALA A 232 1.26 0.65 7.33
N TYR A 233 1.20 1.77 6.58
CA TYR A 233 2.30 2.71 6.45
C TYR A 233 2.67 3.34 7.79
N ASP A 234 1.71 3.87 8.54
CA ASP A 234 1.96 4.52 9.84
C ASP A 234 2.56 3.55 10.85
N TYR A 235 2.05 2.32 10.87
CA TYR A 235 2.65 1.27 11.71
C TYR A 235 4.10 1.03 11.32
N ALA A 236 4.39 0.82 10.03
CA ALA A 236 5.74 0.58 9.55
C ALA A 236 6.67 1.74 9.90
N ARG A 237 6.29 2.97 9.56
CA ARG A 237 7.08 4.18 9.83
C ARG A 237 7.39 4.38 11.32
N THR A 238 6.43 4.07 12.20
CA THR A 238 6.63 4.26 13.65
C THR A 238 7.49 3.17 14.29
N HIS A 239 7.54 1.98 13.69
CA HIS A 239 8.33 0.85 14.17
C HIS A 239 9.72 0.78 13.54
N ASP A 240 9.89 1.34 12.36
CA ASP A 240 11.19 1.49 11.70
C ASP A 240 12.16 2.28 12.59
N LYS A 241 13.30 1.68 12.91
CA LYS A 241 14.34 2.26 13.78
C LYS A 241 15.63 2.55 13.03
N LYS A 242 15.62 2.41 11.71
CA LYS A 242 16.78 2.67 10.88
C LYS A 242 16.86 4.13 10.48
N ASN A 243 17.97 4.48 9.88
CA ASN A 243 18.20 5.82 9.34
C ASN A 243 17.63 5.93 7.93
N GLU A 244 16.35 5.61 7.82
CA GLU A 244 15.55 5.82 6.61
C GLU A 244 14.28 6.59 6.98
N ASP A 245 13.68 7.26 6.03
CA ASP A 245 12.49 8.07 6.25
C ASP A 245 11.40 7.62 5.29
N PRO A 246 10.54 6.66 5.70
CA PRO A 246 9.47 6.15 4.88
C PRO A 246 8.53 7.28 4.44
N GLN A 247 8.09 7.21 3.19
CA GLN A 247 7.21 8.20 2.60
C GLN A 247 5.89 7.57 2.15
N HIS A 248 4.83 8.36 2.18
CA HIS A 248 3.52 7.92 1.71
C HIS A 248 2.84 9.01 0.89
N TYR A 249 2.08 8.59 -0.09
CA TYR A 249 1.20 9.48 -0.84
C TYR A 249 -0.06 8.72 -1.30
N SER A 250 -1.20 9.35 -1.14
CA SER A 250 -2.41 9.02 -1.87
C SER A 250 -3.19 10.30 -2.15
N SER A 251 -3.93 10.35 -3.25
CA SER A 251 -4.89 11.43 -3.44
C SER A 251 -6.18 11.11 -2.68
N ASP A 252 -6.84 12.16 -2.21
CA ASP A 252 -8.23 12.13 -1.72
C ASP A 252 -8.55 11.04 -0.70
N LEU A 253 -7.68 10.82 0.27
CA LEU A 253 -7.88 9.77 1.31
C LEU A 253 -7.98 8.34 0.79
N LEU A 254 -7.64 8.05 -0.43
CA LEU A 254 -7.72 6.69 -0.94
C LEU A 254 -7.08 5.67 0.03
N SER A 255 -5.91 6.01 0.59
CA SER A 255 -5.16 5.13 1.51
C SER A 255 -5.88 4.84 2.82
N HIS A 256 -6.78 5.70 3.27
CA HIS A 256 -7.58 5.49 4.48
C HIS A 256 -8.77 4.55 4.28
N PHE A 257 -9.08 4.20 3.04
CA PHE A 257 -10.16 3.27 2.70
C PHE A 257 -9.68 2.03 1.97
N LEU A 258 -8.49 2.07 1.38
CA LEU A 258 -7.90 0.99 0.62
C LEU A 258 -7.12 0.06 1.55
N ALA A 259 -7.48 -1.22 1.54
CA ALA A 259 -6.77 -2.29 2.20
C ALA A 259 -6.43 -3.41 1.20
N LEU A 260 -5.68 -4.42 1.60
CA LEU A 260 -5.37 -5.56 0.74
C LEU A 260 -6.61 -6.37 0.34
N ASN A 261 -7.68 -6.34 1.14
CA ASN A 261 -8.97 -6.94 0.80
C ASN A 261 -9.90 -6.03 -0.03
N GLY A 262 -9.37 -4.96 -0.58
CA GLY A 262 -10.11 -3.99 -1.39
C GLY A 262 -10.47 -2.72 -0.64
N MET A 263 -11.39 -1.95 -1.20
CA MET A 263 -11.91 -0.76 -0.52
C MET A 263 -12.81 -1.18 0.63
N ARG A 264 -12.59 -0.59 1.79
CA ARG A 264 -13.50 -0.70 2.94
C ARG A 264 -14.93 -0.48 2.45
N ALA A 265 -15.81 -1.44 2.72
CA ALA A 265 -17.23 -1.22 2.53
C ALA A 265 -17.64 -0.03 3.39
N ARG A 266 -18.27 0.95 2.79
CA ARG A 266 -18.62 2.22 3.44
C ARG A 266 -19.79 2.02 4.38
N THR A 267 -19.60 1.23 5.41
CA THR A 267 -20.59 1.04 6.48
C THR A 267 -20.15 1.79 7.71
N THR A 268 -20.69 2.93 7.88
CA THR A 268 -21.46 3.49 8.99
C THR A 268 -20.76 3.81 10.30
N SER A 269 -19.59 3.36 10.65
CA SER A 269 -18.89 3.86 11.84
C SER A 269 -17.43 3.47 11.83
N GLY A 270 -16.59 4.40 11.46
CA GLY A 270 -15.16 4.29 11.58
C GLY A 270 -14.58 5.65 11.91
N THR A 271 -13.65 5.67 12.84
CA THR A 271 -12.87 6.86 13.14
C THR A 271 -11.73 6.91 12.12
N ILE A 272 -11.65 7.97 11.32
CA ILE A 272 -10.51 8.25 10.47
C ILE A 272 -9.68 9.30 11.19
N ALA A 273 -8.45 8.96 11.53
CA ALA A 273 -7.48 9.94 12.00
C ALA A 273 -7.01 10.75 10.78
N VAL A 274 -7.11 12.05 10.87
CA VAL A 274 -6.74 12.97 9.80
C VAL A 274 -5.52 13.76 10.25
N GLU A 275 -4.48 13.77 9.44
CA GLU A 275 -3.32 14.62 9.67
C GLU A 275 -3.58 16.06 9.23
N ARG A 276 -2.82 16.99 9.83
CA ARG A 276 -2.93 18.42 9.57
C ARG A 276 -2.65 18.75 8.10
N GLY A 277 -3.58 19.41 7.42
CA GLY A 277 -3.40 19.92 6.05
C GLY A 277 -3.89 19.01 4.94
N GLU A 278 -4.47 17.87 5.24
CA GLU A 278 -5.07 17.01 4.24
C GLU A 278 -6.40 17.57 3.72
N THR A 279 -6.59 17.49 2.41
CA THR A 279 -7.84 17.87 1.73
C THR A 279 -8.55 16.60 1.29
N PHE A 280 -9.82 16.48 1.64
CA PHE A 280 -10.61 15.29 1.38
C PHE A 280 -11.59 15.50 0.23
N ASN A 281 -11.59 14.59 -0.74
CA ASN A 281 -12.65 14.45 -1.72
C ASN A 281 -13.33 13.09 -1.53
N TYR A 282 -14.58 13.09 -1.10
CA TYR A 282 -15.34 11.88 -0.82
C TYR A 282 -16.48 11.69 -1.82
N SER A 283 -16.61 10.48 -2.35
CA SER A 283 -17.69 10.09 -3.26
C SER A 283 -18.51 8.93 -2.71
N GLY A 284 -19.42 9.17 -1.76
CA GLY A 284 -20.23 8.09 -1.19
C GLY A 284 -21.35 8.56 -0.28
N MET A 285 -22.31 7.69 -0.01
CA MET A 285 -23.60 7.96 0.62
C MET A 285 -23.67 7.56 2.11
N GLU A 286 -22.59 7.72 2.89
CA GLU A 286 -22.55 7.13 4.23
C GLU A 286 -22.09 8.10 5.31
N THR A 287 -22.42 7.75 6.57
CA THR A 287 -21.96 8.48 7.73
C THR A 287 -20.47 8.22 7.96
N ILE A 288 -19.69 9.27 8.05
CA ILE A 288 -18.26 9.20 8.37
C ILE A 288 -18.02 9.93 9.67
N ASN A 289 -17.34 9.27 10.61
CA ASN A 289 -16.88 9.86 11.84
C ASN A 289 -15.38 10.11 11.77
N TRP A 290 -14.94 11.33 12.02
CA TRP A 290 -13.52 11.67 12.10
C TRP A 290 -13.13 12.03 13.51
N THR A 291 -11.97 11.55 13.93
CA THR A 291 -11.31 12.00 15.14
C THR A 291 -10.11 12.83 14.76
N ILE A 292 -10.09 14.08 15.12
CA ILE A 292 -8.98 15.00 14.85
C ILE A 292 -8.12 15.05 16.10
N PRO A 293 -6.83 14.70 16.02
CA PRO A 293 -5.91 14.83 17.14
C PRO A 293 -5.76 16.31 17.54
N LEU A 294 -5.77 16.54 18.83
CA LEU A 294 -5.70 17.87 19.41
C LEU A 294 -4.27 18.29 19.63
N ASN A 295 -3.82 19.30 19.01
CA ASN A 295 -2.71 20.18 19.45
C ASN A 295 -2.38 21.24 18.38
N SER A 296 -3.21 21.39 17.36
CA SER A 296 -2.99 22.39 16.33
C SER A 296 -4.30 22.81 15.67
N PRO A 297 -4.50 24.08 15.33
CA PRO A 297 -5.63 24.48 14.52
C PRO A 297 -5.55 23.75 13.16
N VAL A 298 -6.57 22.95 12.87
CA VAL A 298 -6.68 22.18 11.62
C VAL A 298 -7.86 22.76 10.84
N ASN A 299 -7.61 23.21 9.62
CA ASN A 299 -8.65 23.51 8.66
C ASN A 299 -8.92 22.23 7.87
N ILE A 300 -10.11 21.67 8.04
CA ILE A 300 -10.57 20.54 7.24
C ILE A 300 -11.57 21.06 6.23
N SER A 301 -11.28 20.87 4.96
CA SER A 301 -12.23 21.12 3.88
C SER A 301 -12.57 19.79 3.25
N ILE A 302 -13.84 19.42 3.29
CA ILE A 302 -14.32 18.17 2.72
C ILE A 302 -15.21 18.49 1.54
N LYS A 303 -14.86 17.95 0.37
CA LYS A 303 -15.65 18.06 -0.85
C LYS A 303 -16.37 16.75 -1.11
N PHE A 304 -17.68 16.80 -1.24
CA PHE A 304 -18.54 15.68 -1.56
C PHE A 304 -19.13 15.79 -2.99
N PRO A 305 -19.63 14.69 -3.56
CA PRO A 305 -20.35 14.72 -4.83
C PRO A 305 -21.52 15.70 -4.80
N THR A 306 -21.75 16.37 -5.92
CA THR A 306 -22.60 17.56 -6.07
C THR A 306 -24.11 17.34 -5.91
N ASN A 307 -24.58 16.11 -5.74
CA ASN A 307 -26.03 15.77 -5.74
C ASN A 307 -26.54 15.16 -4.45
N ILE A 308 -25.79 15.26 -3.37
CA ILE A 308 -26.15 14.65 -2.09
C ILE A 308 -26.14 15.73 -1.01
N VAL A 309 -27.20 15.75 -0.20
CA VAL A 309 -27.30 16.63 0.96
C VAL A 309 -26.70 15.91 2.17
N TYR A 310 -25.73 16.55 2.81
CA TYR A 310 -25.10 16.01 4.00
C TYR A 310 -25.51 16.80 5.24
N LYS A 311 -25.88 16.08 6.28
CA LYS A 311 -26.04 16.65 7.62
C LYS A 311 -24.78 16.42 8.43
N TRP A 312 -24.24 17.50 8.92
CA TRP A 312 -23.02 17.52 9.72
C TRP A 312 -23.35 17.71 11.19
N ASN A 313 -22.69 16.95 12.03
CA ASN A 313 -22.80 17.11 13.48
C ASN A 313 -21.42 17.04 14.12
N CYS A 314 -21.19 17.88 15.12
CA CYS A 314 -20.03 17.79 16.00
C CYS A 314 -20.51 17.29 17.36
N SER A 315 -20.16 16.07 17.70
CA SER A 315 -20.71 15.39 18.90
C SER A 315 -19.84 15.56 20.15
N SER A 316 -18.60 16.00 20.00
CA SER A 316 -17.70 16.20 21.14
C SER A 316 -16.60 17.20 20.84
N GLY A 317 -16.01 17.77 21.88
CA GLY A 317 -14.98 18.79 21.80
C GLY A 317 -15.52 20.21 21.63
N ASN A 318 -14.62 21.18 21.62
CA ASN A 318 -14.94 22.56 21.30
C ASN A 318 -14.32 22.88 19.92
N PRO A 319 -15.08 22.78 18.82
CA PRO A 319 -14.54 22.90 17.48
C PRO A 319 -14.08 24.32 17.12
N GLY A 320 -14.22 25.29 18.02
CA GLY A 320 -13.97 26.68 17.72
C GLY A 320 -15.06 27.24 16.79
N ASN A 321 -14.94 27.00 15.51
CA ASN A 321 -15.96 27.36 14.51
C ASN A 321 -16.30 26.13 13.66
N PHE A 322 -17.53 25.68 13.77
CA PHE A 322 -18.09 24.64 12.91
C PHE A 322 -19.12 25.28 11.96
N TYR A 323 -18.83 25.25 10.70
CA TYR A 323 -19.74 25.72 9.66
C TYR A 323 -20.40 24.50 9.01
N SER A 324 -21.59 24.15 9.48
CA SER A 324 -22.45 23.18 8.82
C SER A 324 -23.34 23.91 7.82
N SER A 325 -23.27 23.50 6.58
CA SER A 325 -24.30 23.85 5.61
C SER A 325 -24.82 22.57 4.97
N SER A 326 -26.01 22.61 4.41
CA SER A 326 -26.55 21.57 3.54
C SER A 326 -25.78 21.47 2.20
N SER A 327 -24.52 21.85 2.20
CA SER A 327 -23.66 21.86 1.03
C SER A 327 -22.70 20.66 1.05
N THR A 328 -22.14 20.39 -0.11
CA THR A 328 -21.13 19.35 -0.33
C THR A 328 -19.78 19.63 0.38
N THR A 329 -19.71 20.72 1.16
CA THR A 329 -18.48 21.15 1.82
C THR A 329 -18.77 21.55 3.25
N ALA A 330 -18.04 21.04 4.22
CA ALA A 330 -18.01 21.56 5.58
C ALA A 330 -16.58 21.93 5.94
N SER A 331 -16.44 23.02 6.67
CA SER A 331 -15.13 23.47 7.19
C SER A 331 -15.16 23.45 8.70
N VAL A 332 -14.14 22.87 9.30
CA VAL A 332 -13.96 22.83 10.76
C VAL A 332 -12.63 23.47 11.10
N LEU A 333 -12.67 24.45 11.98
CA LEU A 333 -11.48 24.99 12.61
C LEU A 333 -11.36 24.40 14.02
N ALA A 334 -10.39 23.52 14.25
CA ALA A 334 -10.14 22.97 15.57
C ALA A 334 -9.53 24.04 16.49
N ASN A 335 -10.10 24.19 17.69
CA ASN A 335 -9.56 25.10 18.69
C ASN A 335 -8.34 24.44 19.37
N SER A 336 -7.24 25.19 19.45
CA SER A 336 -5.98 24.73 20.09
C SER A 336 -6.09 24.46 21.61
N SER A 337 -7.19 24.89 22.24
CA SER A 337 -7.46 24.69 23.67
C SER A 337 -8.31 23.45 23.98
N SER A 338 -8.76 22.71 22.98
CA SER A 338 -9.55 21.50 23.22
C SER A 338 -8.67 20.37 23.79
N THR A 339 -9.10 19.72 24.85
CA THR A 339 -8.39 18.61 25.52
C THR A 339 -8.96 17.24 25.14
N SER A 340 -9.98 17.20 24.27
CA SER A 340 -10.64 15.97 23.83
C SER A 340 -10.74 15.93 22.31
N PRO A 341 -10.67 14.76 21.68
CA PRO A 341 -10.84 14.62 20.24
C PRO A 341 -12.14 15.24 19.74
N ILE A 342 -12.09 15.94 18.62
CA ILE A 342 -13.29 16.46 17.95
C ILE A 342 -13.82 15.34 17.05
N VAL A 343 -15.04 14.89 17.32
CA VAL A 343 -15.72 13.91 16.49
C VAL A 343 -16.70 14.62 15.57
N ILE A 344 -16.47 14.52 14.27
CA ILE A 344 -17.32 15.09 13.23
C ILE A 344 -18.03 13.93 12.53
N THR A 345 -19.34 14.02 12.47
CA THR A 345 -20.18 13.03 11.79
C THR A 345 -20.84 13.69 10.59
N ALA A 346 -20.65 13.11 9.41
CA ALA A 346 -21.40 13.46 8.21
C ALA A 346 -22.37 12.33 7.89
N LYS A 347 -23.63 12.65 7.72
CA LYS A 347 -24.65 11.71 7.28
C LYS A 347 -25.22 12.19 5.95
N ALA A 348 -25.20 11.33 4.94
CA ALA A 348 -25.95 11.55 3.72
C ALA A 348 -27.44 11.30 3.98
N ASP A 349 -28.28 12.22 3.57
CA ASP A 349 -29.74 12.06 3.56
C ASP A 349 -30.21 11.63 2.18
#